data_f4a37c5a5adac3d0b7c30253fe9f73e7
#
_entry.id   f4a37c5a5adac3d0b7c30253fe9f73e7
#
_cell.length_a   1.000
_cell.length_b   1.000
_cell.length_c   1.000
_cell.angle_alpha   90.00
_cell.angle_beta   90.00
_cell.angle_gamma   90.00
#
_symmetry.space_group_name_H-M   'P 1'
#
loop_
_entity.id
_entity.type
_entity.pdbx_description
1 polymer ?
#
loop_
_entity_poly.entity_id
_entity_poly.type
_entity_poly.pdbx_seq_one_letter_code
_entity_poly.pdbx_strand_id
1 'polypeptide(L)'
;MKKLNLFLLVLFICNCPVVSGYAFFDRDIRLLTMQDGLADNTITSIYKDRDGFMWFGTNNGLSRYDGKLIKNFSSSPAYMYVSEIVEMSDRYLGVIAGNTLYCFARSLEKFIPIVHATDYSSVHVSHLLPLDNNSFWGLSGNK
;
A
#
# COMPACT_ATOMS: atom_id res chain seq x y z
N MET A 1 33.61 59.27 13.93
CA MET A 1 32.25 58.74 13.87
C MET A 1 31.97 57.73 12.76
N LYS A 2 32.87 57.45 11.80
CA LYS A 2 32.65 56.48 10.72
C LYS A 2 33.01 55.00 11.05
N LYS A 3 33.80 54.79 12.14
CA LYS A 3 34.24 53.41 12.52
C LYS A 3 33.22 52.65 13.39
N LEU A 4 32.29 53.34 14.04
CA LEU A 4 31.28 52.74 14.91
C LEU A 4 30.18 52.06 14.09
N ASN A 5 29.85 52.62 12.93
CA ASN A 5 28.79 52.05 12.05
C ASN A 5 29.20 50.75 11.37
N LEU A 6 30.49 50.55 11.12
CA LEU A 6 30.98 49.31 10.48
C LEU A 6 30.93 48.12 11.48
N PHE A 7 31.22 48.40 12.77
CA PHE A 7 31.17 47.37 13.82
C PHE A 7 29.73 46.89 14.10
N LEU A 8 28.78 47.83 14.10
CA LEU A 8 27.34 47.49 14.23
C LEU A 8 26.81 46.73 13.02
N LEU A 9 27.29 47.00 11.79
CA LEU A 9 26.93 46.28 10.60
C LEU A 9 27.42 44.83 10.62
N VAL A 10 28.64 44.58 11.10
CA VAL A 10 29.23 43.25 11.26
C VAL A 10 28.47 42.41 12.30
N LEU A 11 28.04 43.04 13.41
CA LEU A 11 27.24 42.39 14.45
C LEU A 11 25.84 41.99 13.94
N PHE A 12 25.25 42.79 13.04
CA PHE A 12 23.94 42.48 12.45
C PHE A 12 23.98 41.31 11.45
N ILE A 13 25.10 41.15 10.73
CA ILE A 13 25.29 40.03 9.79
C ILE A 13 25.52 38.70 10.52
N CYS A 14 26.10 38.75 11.75
CA CYS A 14 26.40 37.55 12.54
C CYS A 14 25.17 36.95 13.24
N ASN A 15 24.01 37.65 13.25
CA ASN A 15 22.75 37.16 13.81
C ASN A 15 21.78 36.57 12.76
N CYS A 16 22.24 36.32 11.56
CA CYS A 16 21.45 35.57 10.61
C CYS A 16 21.34 34.12 11.14
N PRO A 17 20.15 33.62 11.52
CA PRO A 17 20.02 32.23 11.91
C PRO A 17 20.39 31.40 10.67
N VAL A 18 21.49 30.65 10.77
CA VAL A 18 21.82 29.61 9.81
C VAL A 18 20.67 28.62 9.91
N VAL A 19 19.69 28.74 9.02
CA VAL A 19 18.65 27.75 8.87
C VAL A 19 19.35 26.49 8.38
N SER A 20 19.66 25.61 9.34
CA SER A 20 20.19 24.28 9.06
C SER A 20 19.14 23.52 8.27
N GLY A 21 19.27 23.54 6.94
CA GLY A 21 18.38 22.86 6.00
C GLY A 21 18.47 21.33 6.03
N TYR A 22 18.82 20.73 7.16
CA TYR A 22 18.96 19.26 7.30
C TYR A 22 17.75 18.57 7.92
N ALA A 23 16.65 19.29 8.19
CA ALA A 23 15.46 18.70 8.82
C ALA A 23 14.58 17.86 7.88
N PHE A 24 14.99 17.60 6.61
CA PHE A 24 14.12 16.97 5.63
C PHE A 24 14.36 15.46 5.40
N PHE A 25 15.36 14.85 6.06
CA PHE A 25 15.74 13.46 5.80
C PHE A 25 15.70 12.52 7.01
N ASP A 26 15.15 12.95 8.13
CA ASP A 26 14.87 12.04 9.24
C ASP A 26 13.51 11.34 9.02
N ARG A 27 13.39 10.64 7.91
CA ARG A 27 12.31 9.68 7.70
C ARG A 27 12.84 8.33 8.11
N ASP A 28 12.30 7.79 9.18
CA ASP A 28 12.54 6.41 9.59
C ASP A 28 12.19 5.47 8.42
N ILE A 29 13.20 4.99 7.74
CA ILE A 29 13.02 3.94 6.72
C ILE A 29 12.97 2.61 7.47
N ARG A 30 11.81 1.96 7.41
CA ARG A 30 11.61 0.62 7.98
C ARG A 30 11.51 -0.40 6.86
N LEU A 31 12.37 -1.41 6.91
CA LEU A 31 12.27 -2.57 6.06
C LEU A 31 11.35 -3.59 6.72
N LEU A 32 10.33 -4.04 5.98
CA LEU A 32 9.45 -5.13 6.40
C LEU A 32 9.76 -6.38 5.58
N THR A 33 9.90 -7.51 6.27
CA THR A 33 10.27 -8.80 5.68
C THR A 33 9.40 -9.93 6.25
N MET A 34 9.59 -11.15 5.76
CA MET A 34 8.99 -12.36 6.36
C MET A 34 9.40 -12.55 7.83
N GLN A 35 10.56 -12.05 8.25
CA GLN A 35 10.97 -12.09 9.66
C GLN A 35 10.11 -11.16 10.53
N ASP A 36 9.54 -10.11 9.95
CA ASP A 36 8.60 -9.20 10.61
C ASP A 36 7.15 -9.71 10.51
N GLY A 37 6.93 -10.80 9.78
CA GLY A 37 5.64 -11.47 9.65
C GLY A 37 4.96 -11.35 8.28
N LEU A 38 5.60 -10.79 7.24
CA LEU A 38 5.03 -10.81 5.88
C LEU A 38 4.83 -12.24 5.38
N ALA A 39 3.79 -12.45 4.58
CA ALA A 39 3.50 -13.75 3.97
C ALA A 39 4.58 -14.18 2.97
N ASP A 40 5.21 -13.20 2.28
CA ASP A 40 6.34 -13.40 1.37
C ASP A 40 7.13 -12.10 1.24
N ASN A 41 8.43 -12.19 0.91
CA ASN A 41 9.27 -11.03 0.64
C ASN A 41 9.03 -10.41 -0.74
N THR A 42 8.39 -11.14 -1.64
CA THR A 42 8.03 -10.64 -2.97
C THR A 42 6.70 -9.91 -2.91
N ILE A 43 6.75 -8.59 -2.86
CA ILE A 43 5.58 -7.75 -2.85
C ILE A 43 5.14 -7.46 -4.29
N THR A 44 3.90 -7.72 -4.59
CA THR A 44 3.29 -7.58 -5.92
C THR A 44 2.33 -6.40 -6.00
N SER A 45 1.71 -6.03 -4.87
CA SER A 45 0.79 -4.92 -4.77
C SER A 45 0.85 -4.29 -3.38
N ILE A 46 0.71 -2.97 -3.31
CA ILE A 46 0.66 -2.21 -2.05
C ILE A 46 -0.54 -1.29 -2.10
N TYR A 47 -1.34 -1.32 -1.05
CA TYR A 47 -2.49 -0.46 -0.91
C TYR A 47 -2.61 0.07 0.53
N LYS A 48 -2.87 1.37 0.69
CA LYS A 48 -3.18 1.98 1.99
C LYS A 48 -4.67 2.27 2.06
N ASP A 49 -5.35 1.66 3.01
CA ASP A 49 -6.77 1.90 3.20
C ASP A 49 -7.07 3.18 3.99
N ARG A 50 -8.33 3.56 4.04
CA ARG A 50 -8.80 4.78 4.73
C ARG A 50 -8.66 4.71 6.26
N ASP A 51 -8.59 3.50 6.83
CA ASP A 51 -8.37 3.28 8.25
C ASP A 51 -6.88 3.37 8.62
N GLY A 52 -6.01 3.53 7.60
CA GLY A 52 -4.57 3.70 7.75
C GLY A 52 -3.77 2.40 7.71
N PHE A 53 -4.42 1.25 7.54
CA PHE A 53 -3.72 -0.01 7.36
C PHE A 53 -3.01 -0.07 6.01
N MET A 54 -1.81 -0.64 6.01
CA MET A 54 -1.09 -0.97 4.78
C MET A 54 -1.36 -2.43 4.42
N TRP A 55 -1.78 -2.65 3.19
CA TRP A 55 -2.03 -3.96 2.63
C TRP A 55 -0.95 -4.30 1.61
N PHE A 56 -0.43 -5.52 1.71
CA PHE A 56 0.60 -6.04 0.82
C PHE A 56 0.10 -7.30 0.15
N GLY A 57 -0.06 -7.24 -1.17
CA GLY A 57 -0.20 -8.42 -2.00
C GLY A 57 1.16 -9.06 -2.18
N THR A 58 1.24 -10.36 -2.03
CA THR A 58 2.49 -11.10 -2.11
C THR A 58 2.34 -12.35 -2.98
N ASN A 59 3.45 -13.02 -3.28
CA ASN A 59 3.40 -14.33 -3.95
C ASN A 59 2.70 -15.41 -3.12
N ASN A 60 2.52 -15.20 -1.82
CA ASN A 60 1.99 -16.20 -0.89
C ASN A 60 0.84 -15.67 -0.02
N GLY A 61 0.00 -14.79 -0.56
CA GLY A 61 -1.19 -14.28 0.11
C GLY A 61 -1.20 -12.79 0.34
N LEU A 62 -2.13 -12.36 1.18
CA LEU A 62 -2.39 -10.98 1.54
C LEU A 62 -1.90 -10.71 2.96
N SER A 63 -1.13 -9.66 3.16
CA SER A 63 -0.67 -9.21 4.48
C SER A 63 -1.24 -7.83 4.79
N ARG A 64 -1.65 -7.60 6.04
CA ARG A 64 -2.07 -6.30 6.56
C ARG A 64 -1.14 -5.86 7.68
N TYR A 65 -0.66 -4.64 7.61
CA TYR A 65 0.18 -4.00 8.61
C TYR A 65 -0.56 -2.83 9.26
N ASP A 66 -0.62 -2.81 10.58
CA ASP A 66 -1.30 -1.79 11.39
C ASP A 66 -0.37 -0.70 11.94
N GLY A 67 0.91 -0.69 11.50
CA GLY A 67 1.96 0.17 12.04
C GLY A 67 2.85 -0.52 13.08
N LYS A 68 2.44 -1.68 13.61
CA LYS A 68 3.18 -2.46 14.61
C LYS A 68 3.29 -3.94 14.25
N LEU A 69 2.17 -4.55 13.90
CA LEU A 69 2.04 -5.98 13.66
C LEU A 69 1.57 -6.25 12.23
N ILE A 70 2.00 -7.38 11.71
CA ILE A 70 1.56 -7.89 10.41
C ILE A 70 0.63 -9.08 10.66
N LYS A 71 -0.53 -9.05 10.00
CA LYS A 71 -1.48 -10.15 9.96
C LYS A 71 -1.63 -10.66 8.53
N ASN A 72 -1.50 -11.98 8.36
CA ASN A 72 -1.62 -12.63 7.07
C ASN A 72 -3.00 -13.24 6.88
N PHE A 73 -3.48 -13.17 5.65
CA PHE A 73 -4.73 -13.75 5.20
C PHE A 73 -4.44 -14.66 4.01
N SER A 74 -4.73 -15.93 4.18
CA SER A 74 -4.72 -16.90 3.10
C SER A 74 -6.12 -17.49 2.99
N SER A 75 -6.68 -17.54 1.79
CA SER A 75 -7.79 -18.43 1.54
C SER A 75 -7.22 -19.74 1.05
N SER A 76 -7.81 -20.87 1.46
CA SER A 76 -7.49 -22.15 0.83
C SER A 76 -7.82 -22.11 -0.67
N PRO A 77 -6.90 -22.46 -1.55
CA PRO A 77 -5.69 -23.27 -1.37
C PRO A 77 -4.44 -22.44 -1.06
N ALA A 78 -3.45 -23.09 -0.47
CA ALA A 78 -2.34 -22.60 0.32
C ALA A 78 -1.32 -21.66 -0.37
N TYR A 79 -1.46 -21.33 -1.63
CA TYR A 79 -0.52 -20.48 -2.38
C TYR A 79 -1.30 -19.51 -3.25
N MET A 80 -1.53 -18.32 -2.75
CA MET A 80 -2.33 -17.33 -3.44
C MET A 80 -1.47 -16.13 -3.84
N TYR A 81 -0.99 -16.15 -5.08
CA TYR A 81 -0.37 -14.98 -5.70
C TYR A 81 -1.40 -13.86 -5.81
N VAL A 82 -1.22 -12.80 -5.05
CA VAL A 82 -2.06 -11.60 -5.09
C VAL A 82 -1.44 -10.60 -6.05
N SER A 83 -2.09 -10.32 -7.18
CA SER A 83 -1.57 -9.40 -8.18
C SER A 83 -2.01 -7.97 -7.97
N GLU A 84 -3.20 -7.75 -7.40
CA GLU A 84 -3.76 -6.41 -7.23
C GLU A 84 -4.68 -6.32 -6.02
N ILE A 85 -4.67 -5.13 -5.39
CA ILE A 85 -5.55 -4.78 -4.27
C ILE A 85 -6.16 -3.41 -4.57
N VAL A 86 -7.49 -3.30 -4.50
CA VAL A 86 -8.23 -2.04 -4.66
C VAL A 86 -9.28 -1.89 -3.58
N GLU A 87 -9.64 -0.68 -3.23
CA GLU A 87 -10.79 -0.44 -2.37
C GLU A 87 -12.07 -0.49 -3.20
N MET A 88 -13.00 -1.36 -2.81
CA MET A 88 -14.33 -1.43 -3.40
C MET A 88 -15.35 -0.64 -2.58
N SER A 89 -15.23 -0.68 -1.26
CA SER A 89 -16.08 0.06 -0.32
C SER A 89 -15.47 0.05 1.08
N ASP A 90 -16.12 0.72 2.03
CA ASP A 90 -15.72 0.73 3.45
C ASP A 90 -15.60 -0.68 4.06
N ARG A 91 -16.34 -1.64 3.52
CA ARG A 91 -16.41 -3.01 4.05
C ARG A 91 -15.56 -4.00 3.28
N TYR A 92 -15.20 -3.68 2.03
CA TYR A 92 -14.66 -4.65 1.10
C TYR A 92 -13.44 -4.13 0.35
N LEU A 93 -12.45 -5.00 0.21
CA LEU A 93 -11.35 -4.83 -0.74
C LEU A 93 -11.56 -5.79 -1.93
N GLY A 94 -11.34 -5.31 -3.13
CA GLY A 94 -11.17 -6.14 -4.31
C GLY A 94 -9.73 -6.68 -4.33
N VAL A 95 -9.59 -7.98 -4.46
CA VAL A 95 -8.29 -8.65 -4.49
C VAL A 95 -8.25 -9.58 -5.68
N ILE A 96 -7.32 -9.34 -6.60
CA ILE A 96 -7.05 -10.30 -7.67
C ILE A 96 -5.99 -11.27 -7.18
N ALA A 97 -6.37 -12.55 -7.13
CA ALA A 97 -5.45 -13.59 -6.71
C ALA A 97 -5.49 -14.77 -7.67
N GLY A 98 -4.33 -15.08 -8.27
CA GLY A 98 -4.28 -15.96 -9.42
C GLY A 98 -5.11 -15.39 -10.57
N ASN A 99 -6.12 -16.15 -11.02
CA ASN A 99 -7.06 -15.74 -12.08
C ASN A 99 -8.45 -15.43 -11.53
N THR A 100 -8.58 -15.22 -10.22
CA THR A 100 -9.88 -15.04 -9.56
C THR A 100 -9.94 -13.69 -8.90
N LEU A 101 -11.05 -12.97 -9.12
CA LEU A 101 -11.38 -11.77 -8.37
C LEU A 101 -12.11 -12.16 -7.09
N TYR A 102 -11.57 -11.75 -5.97
CA TYR A 102 -12.16 -11.91 -4.65
C TYR A 102 -12.63 -10.59 -4.08
N CYS A 103 -13.73 -10.65 -3.36
CA CYS A 103 -14.12 -9.63 -2.41
C CYS A 103 -13.58 -10.03 -1.03
N PHE A 104 -12.62 -9.28 -0.49
CA PHE A 104 -12.17 -9.50 0.87
C PHE A 104 -13.03 -8.70 1.84
N ALA A 105 -13.85 -9.42 2.63
CA ALA A 105 -14.71 -8.81 3.65
C ALA A 105 -13.88 -8.48 4.89
N ARG A 106 -13.62 -7.20 5.15
CA ARG A 106 -12.73 -6.73 6.24
C ARG A 106 -13.20 -7.19 7.62
N SER A 107 -14.53 -7.13 7.89
CA SER A 107 -15.10 -7.52 9.18
C SER A 107 -15.08 -9.03 9.45
N LEU A 108 -15.18 -9.83 8.39
CA LEU A 108 -15.16 -11.29 8.46
C LEU A 108 -13.76 -11.86 8.27
N GLU A 109 -12.83 -11.02 7.77
CA GLU A 109 -11.47 -11.38 7.39
C GLU A 109 -11.44 -12.60 6.43
N LYS A 110 -12.37 -12.63 5.49
CA LYS A 110 -12.58 -13.74 4.56
C LYS A 110 -12.61 -13.27 3.11
N PHE A 111 -12.08 -14.11 2.24
CA PHE A 111 -12.21 -13.97 0.79
C PHE A 111 -13.51 -14.58 0.32
N ILE A 112 -14.25 -13.83 -0.49
CA ILE A 112 -15.47 -14.25 -1.15
C ILE A 112 -15.20 -14.18 -2.65
N PRO A 113 -15.15 -15.29 -3.39
CA PRO A 113 -14.92 -15.25 -4.83
C PRO A 113 -16.12 -14.58 -5.52
N ILE A 114 -15.83 -13.62 -6.40
CA ILE A 114 -16.86 -12.92 -7.18
C ILE A 114 -16.94 -13.51 -8.58
N VAL A 115 -15.78 -13.74 -9.20
CA VAL A 115 -15.67 -14.29 -10.55
C VAL A 115 -14.65 -15.41 -10.55
N HIS A 116 -15.08 -16.57 -10.98
CA HIS A 116 -14.21 -17.70 -11.25
C HIS A 116 -13.86 -17.76 -12.74
N ALA A 117 -12.59 -17.92 -13.05
CA ALA A 117 -12.12 -18.05 -14.42
C ALA A 117 -12.68 -19.28 -15.15
N THR A 118 -13.34 -20.20 -14.46
CA THR A 118 -13.97 -21.40 -15.03
C THR A 118 -15.21 -21.09 -15.87
N ASP A 119 -15.89 -19.96 -15.61
CA ASP A 119 -17.11 -19.60 -16.33
C ASP A 119 -16.79 -18.86 -17.65
N TYR A 120 -15.58 -18.33 -17.76
CA TYR A 120 -15.06 -17.65 -18.95
C TYR A 120 -13.65 -18.17 -19.21
N SER A 121 -13.51 -19.20 -19.99
CA SER A 121 -12.25 -19.91 -20.27
C SER A 121 -11.11 -19.06 -20.86
N SER A 122 -11.26 -17.75 -20.94
CA SER A 122 -10.30 -16.81 -21.50
C SER A 122 -10.22 -15.44 -20.81
N VAL A 123 -10.95 -15.20 -19.71
CA VAL A 123 -10.98 -13.89 -19.07
C VAL A 123 -9.98 -13.84 -17.91
N HIS A 124 -8.82 -13.27 -18.15
CA HIS A 124 -7.87 -12.91 -17.09
C HIS A 124 -8.16 -11.49 -16.61
N VAL A 125 -8.68 -11.32 -15.40
CA VAL A 125 -8.80 -10.00 -14.80
C VAL A 125 -7.40 -9.56 -14.41
N SER A 126 -6.89 -8.51 -15.07
CA SER A 126 -5.54 -8.00 -14.83
C SER A 126 -5.50 -6.74 -13.99
N HIS A 127 -6.53 -5.89 -14.10
CA HIS A 127 -6.64 -4.64 -13.36
C HIS A 127 -8.06 -4.32 -12.97
N LEU A 128 -8.22 -3.65 -11.83
CA LEU A 128 -9.49 -3.15 -11.33
C LEU A 128 -9.44 -1.63 -11.17
N LEU A 129 -10.45 -0.96 -11.68
CA LEU A 129 -10.64 0.48 -11.49
C LEU A 129 -11.97 0.69 -10.78
N PRO A 130 -11.98 1.19 -9.54
CA PRO A 130 -13.21 1.53 -8.85
C PRO A 130 -13.88 2.73 -9.55
N LEU A 131 -15.18 2.62 -9.83
CA LEU A 131 -16.00 3.69 -10.39
C LEU A 131 -16.72 4.46 -9.29
N ASP A 132 -17.34 3.73 -8.39
CA ASP A 132 -18.09 4.24 -7.25
C ASP A 132 -18.07 3.20 -6.10
N ASN A 133 -18.81 3.46 -5.03
CA ASN A 133 -18.84 2.59 -3.86
C ASN A 133 -19.44 1.19 -4.12
N ASN A 134 -19.94 0.91 -5.32
CA ASN A 134 -20.65 -0.33 -5.61
C ASN A 134 -20.34 -0.93 -6.99
N SER A 135 -19.51 -0.27 -7.81
CA SER A 135 -19.16 -0.71 -9.16
C SER A 135 -17.67 -0.50 -9.46
N PHE A 136 -17.14 -1.37 -10.32
CA PHE A 136 -15.76 -1.31 -10.76
C PHE A 136 -15.64 -1.79 -12.22
N TRP A 137 -14.61 -1.30 -12.92
CA TRP A 137 -14.20 -1.79 -14.22
C TRP A 137 -13.09 -2.83 -14.04
N GLY A 138 -13.25 -3.98 -14.68
CA GLY A 138 -12.20 -4.95 -14.80
C GLY A 138 -11.62 -4.93 -16.21
N LEU A 139 -10.28 -4.89 -16.33
CA LEU A 139 -9.60 -5.09 -17.59
C LEU A 139 -9.29 -6.58 -17.76
N SER A 140 -9.73 -7.14 -18.88
CA SER A 140 -9.37 -8.50 -19.27
C SER A 140 -8.32 -8.46 -20.38
N GLY A 141 -7.17 -9.07 -20.12
CA GLY A 141 -6.13 -9.27 -21.13
C GLY A 141 -6.31 -10.66 -21.79
N ASN A 142 -6.46 -10.70 -23.11
CA ASN A 142 -6.24 -11.95 -23.86
C ASN A 142 -4.73 -12.17 -23.97
N LYS A 143 -4.27 -13.37 -23.60
CA LYS A 143 -2.96 -13.88 -24.02
C LYS A 143 -3.08 -14.53 -25.38
#